data_bf109996dcd1c5edc3c87d53afb64b7a
#
_entry.id   bf109996dcd1c5edc3c87d53afb64b7a
#
_cell.length_a   1.000
_cell.length_b   1.000
_cell.length_c   1.000
_cell.angle_alpha   90.00
_cell.angle_beta   90.00
_cell.angle_gamma   90.00
#
_symmetry.space_group_name_H-M   'P 1'
#
loop_
_entity.id
_entity.type
_entity.pdbx_description
1 polymer ?
#
loop_
_entity_poly.entity_id
_entity_poly.type
_entity_poly.pdbx_seq_one_letter_code
_entity_poly.pdbx_strand_id
1 'polypeptide(L)'
;MPEKISRRNFVKSTVLGTSMATVAGMGAVSCYAEVPNHPWSAGMRVSDGVWNDPLPPLVKKGEMPTGTIAGMTISRMILGGNLFTYVAHARDLRYVSNLAARYNTPQKIHETMRLAEEYGINTVCIHAGPGVVSCLKEYKKRGGTIQSIVCPTAPIKEDLEDFTESCRLCIDAGVEALYLWGVFGDQLFEQPDLFKRAVNTMLSFGVPVGVAAHNLAVVEFCERERIRNDFYLKTFHHRNYPSANLNYDSSWCDNPEKHVEVFSKVEKPWIAYKVMAAGAIPPRDALNYTFTNGADFVVFGMFDYEIDEDTRLLNETLALDSVKNRTRKWFG
;
A
#
# COMPACT_ATOMS: atom_id res chain seq x y z
N MET A 1 14.49 49.74 7.39
CA MET A 1 14.55 48.65 8.38
C MET A 1 13.33 47.77 8.12
N PRO A 2 13.45 46.48 7.82
CA PRO A 2 12.28 45.63 7.61
C PRO A 2 11.63 45.30 8.95
N GLU A 3 10.31 45.48 9.04
CA GLU A 3 9.48 45.16 10.19
C GLU A 3 9.61 43.67 10.55
N LYS A 4 9.85 43.38 11.83
CA LYS A 4 9.84 42.03 12.38
C LYS A 4 8.40 41.54 12.44
N ILE A 5 8.04 40.61 11.55
CA ILE A 5 6.75 39.90 11.60
C ILE A 5 6.70 39.08 12.90
N SER A 6 5.75 39.40 13.78
CA SER A 6 5.57 38.66 15.03
C SER A 6 4.95 37.27 14.73
N ARG A 7 5.30 36.25 15.55
CA ARG A 7 4.75 34.90 15.45
C ARG A 7 3.21 34.86 15.45
N ARG A 8 2.57 35.83 16.06
CA ARG A 8 1.10 35.96 16.15
C ARG A 8 0.47 36.43 14.84
N ASN A 9 1.18 37.20 14.02
CA ASN A 9 0.73 37.66 12.72
C ASN A 9 0.94 36.61 11.61
N PHE A 10 1.96 35.78 11.75
CA PHE A 10 2.20 34.65 10.86
C PHE A 10 1.05 33.62 10.89
N VAL A 11 0.52 33.32 12.09
CA VAL A 11 -0.61 32.39 12.26
C VAL A 11 -1.92 32.98 11.71
N LYS A 12 -2.10 34.30 11.76
CA LYS A 12 -3.33 34.94 11.21
C LYS A 12 -3.36 35.03 9.69
N SER A 13 -2.21 35.16 9.02
CA SER A 13 -2.16 35.23 7.56
C SER A 13 -2.33 33.88 6.86
N THR A 14 -2.12 32.78 7.56
CA THR A 14 -2.29 31.40 7.02
C THR A 14 -3.76 30.92 7.12
N VAL A 15 -4.63 31.62 7.85
CA VAL A 15 -6.05 31.22 8.07
C VAL A 15 -7.01 31.92 7.11
N LEU A 16 -6.58 32.94 6.36
CA LEU A 16 -7.47 33.79 5.52
C LEU A 16 -7.37 33.53 4.01
N GLY A 17 -6.80 32.42 3.58
CA GLY A 17 -6.55 32.09 2.16
C GLY A 17 -7.30 30.89 1.59
N THR A 18 -8.36 30.39 2.23
CA THR A 18 -9.18 29.30 1.64
C THR A 18 -10.65 29.66 1.72
N SER A 19 -11.17 30.24 0.64
CA SER A 19 -12.60 30.40 0.42
C SER A 19 -13.25 29.04 0.16
N MET A 20 -14.34 28.82 0.88
CA MET A 20 -15.25 27.68 0.87
C MET A 20 -15.62 27.18 -0.52
N ALA A 21 -15.47 25.87 -0.72
CA ALA A 21 -16.40 25.07 -1.48
C ALA A 21 -16.87 23.94 -0.56
N THR A 22 -18.06 24.11 -0.01
CA THR A 22 -18.80 23.08 0.72
C THR A 22 -19.24 22.03 -0.28
N VAL A 23 -18.62 20.87 -0.25
CA VAL A 23 -19.19 19.62 -0.73
C VAL A 23 -19.20 18.69 0.45
N ALA A 24 -20.41 18.33 0.88
CA ALA A 24 -20.64 17.30 1.88
C ALA A 24 -20.18 15.96 1.28
N GLY A 25 -19.13 15.42 1.82
CA GLY A 25 -18.54 14.12 1.47
C GLY A 25 -17.19 14.09 2.17
N MET A 26 -16.97 13.12 3.04
CA MET A 26 -15.74 12.98 3.82
C MET A 26 -14.53 13.09 2.89
N GLY A 27 -13.93 14.26 2.87
CA GLY A 27 -12.73 14.51 2.08
C GLY A 27 -11.62 13.60 2.53
N ALA A 28 -11.27 12.63 1.72
CA ALA A 28 -9.91 12.12 1.70
C ALA A 28 -9.03 13.35 1.46
N VAL A 29 -8.52 13.95 2.53
CA VAL A 29 -7.49 14.96 2.44
C VAL A 29 -6.37 14.29 1.67
N SER A 30 -6.16 14.77 0.45
CA SER A 30 -5.06 14.35 -0.40
C SER A 30 -3.78 14.44 0.42
N CYS A 31 -3.28 13.31 0.91
CA CYS A 31 -1.96 13.21 1.54
C CYS A 31 -0.83 13.48 0.52
N TYR A 32 -1.22 13.75 -0.71
CA TYR A 32 -0.37 14.24 -1.80
C TYR A 32 -0.33 15.78 -1.84
N ALA A 33 -0.18 16.44 -0.67
CA ALA A 33 0.36 17.78 -0.69
C ALA A 33 1.70 17.68 -1.41
N GLU A 34 1.80 18.31 -2.57
CA GLU A 34 3.01 18.45 -3.33
C GLU A 34 4.16 18.70 -2.37
N VAL A 35 5.06 17.72 -2.22
CA VAL A 35 6.33 17.94 -1.55
C VAL A 35 7.19 18.65 -2.58
N PRO A 36 7.33 19.99 -2.52
CA PRO A 36 8.12 20.71 -3.49
C PRO A 36 9.56 20.19 -3.39
N ASN A 37 10.17 19.85 -4.52
CA ASN A 37 11.52 19.30 -4.62
C ASN A 37 11.73 17.90 -4.05
N HIS A 38 10.76 17.02 -4.22
CA HIS A 38 10.94 15.62 -3.89
C HIS A 38 12.01 14.99 -4.82
N PRO A 39 12.97 14.18 -4.31
CA PRO A 39 13.97 13.51 -5.15
C PRO A 39 13.36 12.69 -6.31
N TRP A 40 12.17 12.13 -6.12
CA TRP A 40 11.43 11.39 -7.14
C TRP A 40 10.76 12.29 -8.20
N SER A 41 10.35 13.52 -7.86
CA SER A 41 9.78 14.48 -8.82
C SER A 41 10.86 15.12 -9.71
N ALA A 42 12.09 15.12 -9.26
CA ALA A 42 13.24 15.67 -10.02
C ALA A 42 13.88 14.67 -10.99
N GLY A 43 13.25 13.48 -11.20
CA GLY A 43 13.85 12.41 -12.00
C GLY A 43 15.19 12.03 -11.40
N MET A 44 15.19 11.26 -10.32
CA MET A 44 16.43 10.85 -9.68
C MET A 44 17.33 10.17 -10.72
N ARG A 45 18.33 10.87 -11.19
CA ARG A 45 19.42 10.26 -11.95
C ARG A 45 20.18 9.40 -10.95
N VAL A 46 19.98 8.12 -11.05
CA VAL A 46 20.89 7.15 -10.48
C VAL A 46 22.26 7.52 -10.99
N SER A 47 23.19 7.85 -10.11
CA SER A 47 24.57 8.10 -10.52
C SER A 47 25.08 6.83 -11.18
N ASP A 48 25.51 6.92 -12.42
CA ASP A 48 25.78 5.82 -13.35
C ASP A 48 26.80 4.75 -12.86
N GLY A 49 27.34 4.87 -11.66
CA GLY A 49 28.36 3.97 -11.11
C GLY A 49 27.87 2.99 -10.03
N VAL A 50 26.87 3.34 -9.25
CA VAL A 50 26.50 2.58 -8.03
C VAL A 50 25.46 1.47 -8.33
N TRP A 51 24.76 1.56 -9.43
CA TRP A 51 23.60 0.71 -9.73
C TRP A 51 23.88 -0.45 -10.67
N ASN A 52 25.09 -0.54 -11.24
CA ASN A 52 25.46 -1.65 -12.13
C ASN A 52 25.98 -2.88 -11.40
N ASP A 53 26.32 -2.76 -10.12
CA ASP A 53 26.82 -3.87 -9.36
C ASP A 53 25.67 -4.84 -9.01
N PRO A 54 25.90 -6.15 -9.15
CA PRO A 54 24.94 -7.17 -8.68
C PRO A 54 24.61 -6.96 -7.19
N LEU A 55 23.40 -7.32 -6.79
CA LEU A 55 23.07 -7.41 -5.38
C LEU A 55 23.99 -8.46 -4.69
N PRO A 56 24.28 -8.30 -3.39
CA PRO A 56 24.98 -9.35 -2.63
C PRO A 56 24.24 -10.68 -2.77
N PRO A 57 24.94 -11.83 -2.68
CA PRO A 57 24.29 -13.14 -2.67
C PRO A 57 23.17 -13.20 -1.63
N LEU A 58 22.07 -13.88 -1.96
CA LEU A 58 20.96 -14.08 -1.02
C LEU A 58 21.42 -15.01 0.11
N VAL A 59 21.35 -14.50 1.34
CA VAL A 59 21.64 -15.27 2.55
C VAL A 59 20.33 -15.51 3.28
N LYS A 60 19.80 -16.73 3.21
CA LYS A 60 18.54 -17.07 3.87
C LYS A 60 18.67 -16.92 5.39
N LYS A 61 17.84 -16.06 5.99
CA LYS A 61 17.79 -15.78 7.44
C LYS A 61 16.50 -16.29 8.09
N GLY A 62 15.46 -16.47 7.29
CA GLY A 62 14.16 -16.94 7.75
C GLY A 62 13.33 -17.57 6.65
N GLU A 63 12.16 -18.07 7.03
CA GLU A 63 11.15 -18.61 6.13
C GLU A 63 9.82 -17.90 6.41
N MET A 64 9.05 -17.68 5.35
CA MET A 64 7.72 -17.10 5.41
C MET A 64 6.73 -18.07 4.78
N PRO A 65 5.63 -18.44 5.49
CA PRO A 65 4.54 -19.18 4.87
C PRO A 65 3.97 -18.41 3.68
N THR A 66 3.58 -19.14 2.66
CA THR A 66 3.07 -18.60 1.41
C THR A 66 1.62 -18.99 1.18
N GLY A 67 1.01 -18.35 0.21
CA GLY A 67 -0.27 -18.70 -0.40
C GLY A 67 -0.22 -18.37 -1.88
N THR A 68 -1.37 -18.46 -2.56
CA THR A 68 -1.46 -18.29 -4.01
C THR A 68 -2.47 -17.21 -4.37
N ILE A 69 -2.11 -16.29 -5.25
CA ILE A 69 -3.04 -15.33 -5.87
C ILE A 69 -2.92 -15.48 -7.39
N ALA A 70 -3.97 -15.96 -8.05
CA ALA A 70 -4.03 -16.12 -9.51
C ALA A 70 -2.77 -16.80 -10.08
N GLY A 71 -2.26 -17.84 -9.42
CA GLY A 71 -1.06 -18.59 -9.82
C GLY A 71 0.26 -18.05 -9.32
N MET A 72 0.31 -16.86 -8.74
CA MET A 72 1.52 -16.31 -8.09
C MET A 72 1.65 -16.86 -6.67
N THR A 73 2.80 -17.39 -6.33
CA THR A 73 3.14 -17.75 -4.93
C THR A 73 3.57 -16.50 -4.17
N ILE A 74 2.82 -16.12 -3.15
CA ILE A 74 2.99 -14.89 -2.39
C ILE A 74 3.21 -15.19 -0.91
N SER A 75 4.22 -14.57 -0.29
CA SER A 75 4.42 -14.64 1.16
C SER A 75 3.25 -14.05 1.93
N ARG A 76 2.87 -14.65 3.06
CA ARG A 76 1.74 -14.15 3.89
C ARG A 76 1.93 -12.72 4.37
N MET A 77 3.17 -12.27 4.53
CA MET A 77 3.53 -10.86 4.67
C MET A 77 4.06 -10.32 3.34
N ILE A 78 3.53 -9.19 2.93
CA ILE A 78 3.91 -8.45 1.72
C ILE A 78 4.56 -7.14 2.18
N LEU A 79 5.74 -6.84 1.66
CA LEU A 79 6.45 -5.62 1.99
C LEU A 79 5.67 -4.39 1.51
N GLY A 80 5.31 -3.49 2.42
CA GLY A 80 4.58 -2.26 2.10
C GLY A 80 5.48 -1.16 1.58
N GLY A 81 5.19 -0.64 0.40
CA GLY A 81 6.02 0.33 -0.31
C GLY A 81 5.81 1.80 0.08
N ASN A 82 4.88 2.14 0.98
CA ASN A 82 4.60 3.53 1.32
C ASN A 82 5.80 4.27 1.93
N LEU A 83 6.63 3.59 2.73
CA LEU A 83 7.86 4.16 3.27
C LEU A 83 8.88 4.46 2.16
N PHE A 84 8.90 3.66 1.10
CA PHE A 84 9.77 3.85 -0.07
C PHE A 84 9.35 5.03 -0.93
N THR A 85 8.07 5.37 -0.92
CA THR A 85 7.49 6.47 -1.67
C THR A 85 7.26 7.71 -0.80
N TYR A 86 7.69 7.64 0.46
CA TYR A 86 7.63 8.71 1.45
C TYR A 86 6.20 9.15 1.82
N VAL A 87 5.21 8.34 1.47
CA VAL A 87 3.81 8.50 1.87
C VAL A 87 3.58 7.75 3.17
N ALA A 88 4.26 8.17 4.23
CA ALA A 88 4.11 7.57 5.53
C ALA A 88 2.80 8.03 6.19
N HIS A 89 1.92 7.08 6.50
CA HIS A 89 0.79 7.34 7.38
C HIS A 89 1.30 7.34 8.83
N ALA A 90 1.23 8.47 9.49
CA ALA A 90 1.84 8.66 10.80
C ALA A 90 0.97 9.52 11.73
N ARG A 91 -0.35 9.41 11.60
CA ARG A 91 -1.34 10.19 12.37
C ARG A 91 -1.16 11.69 12.19
N ASP A 92 -0.76 12.43 13.22
CA ASP A 92 -0.49 13.86 13.22
C ASP A 92 1.02 14.21 13.11
N LEU A 93 1.89 13.19 13.02
CA LEU A 93 3.34 13.35 13.01
C LEU A 93 3.87 13.67 11.60
N ARG A 94 3.69 14.90 11.16
CA ARG A 94 4.02 15.34 9.78
C ARG A 94 5.48 15.18 9.37
N TYR A 95 6.42 15.13 10.33
CA TYR A 95 7.84 15.00 10.04
C TYR A 95 8.26 13.60 9.57
N VAL A 96 7.42 12.57 9.79
CA VAL A 96 7.76 11.17 9.48
C VAL A 96 7.99 10.96 7.99
N SER A 97 7.18 11.55 7.12
CA SER A 97 7.39 11.49 5.66
C SER A 97 8.74 12.08 5.25
N ASN A 98 9.13 13.22 5.85
CA ASN A 98 10.44 13.83 5.59
C ASN A 98 11.61 12.98 6.11
N LEU A 99 11.41 12.28 7.23
CA LEU A 99 12.40 11.35 7.78
C LEU A 99 12.54 10.13 6.88
N ALA A 100 11.42 9.52 6.46
CA ALA A 100 11.40 8.41 5.52
C ALA A 100 12.09 8.78 4.20
N ALA A 101 11.86 9.99 3.69
CA ALA A 101 12.49 10.47 2.46
C ALA A 101 14.03 10.61 2.55
N ARG A 102 14.54 10.89 3.73
CA ARG A 102 15.99 10.99 3.95
C ARG A 102 16.64 9.65 4.24
N TYR A 103 15.90 8.73 4.83
CA TYR A 103 16.39 7.40 5.17
C TYR A 103 16.32 6.45 3.98
N ASN A 104 15.18 6.38 3.31
CA ASN A 104 14.94 5.46 2.20
C ASN A 104 15.49 6.02 0.88
N THR A 105 16.82 6.14 0.78
CA THR A 105 17.46 6.34 -0.51
C THR A 105 17.21 5.13 -1.41
N PRO A 106 17.34 5.23 -2.74
CA PRO A 106 17.19 4.09 -3.64
C PRO A 106 18.08 2.90 -3.28
N GLN A 107 19.31 3.17 -2.87
CA GLN A 107 20.19 2.12 -2.38
C GLN A 107 19.61 1.45 -1.13
N LYS A 108 19.14 2.23 -0.16
CA LYS A 108 18.51 1.71 1.07
C LYS A 108 17.24 0.91 0.75
N ILE A 109 16.43 1.33 -0.22
CA ILE A 109 15.27 0.57 -0.71
C ILE A 109 15.69 -0.79 -1.24
N HIS A 110 16.76 -0.86 -2.07
CA HIS A 110 17.29 -2.14 -2.57
C HIS A 110 17.83 -3.02 -1.43
N GLU A 111 18.54 -2.45 -0.46
CA GLU A 111 19.02 -3.17 0.73
C GLU A 111 17.84 -3.74 1.53
N THR A 112 16.77 -2.94 1.73
CA THR A 112 15.56 -3.35 2.46
C THR A 112 14.82 -4.47 1.72
N MET A 113 14.64 -4.36 0.39
CA MET A 113 14.02 -5.42 -0.40
C MET A 113 14.86 -6.71 -0.35
N ARG A 114 16.20 -6.59 -0.42
CA ARG A 114 17.09 -7.75 -0.32
C ARG A 114 16.99 -8.43 1.04
N LEU A 115 16.95 -7.63 2.10
CA LEU A 115 16.78 -8.16 3.45
C LEU A 115 15.40 -8.84 3.61
N ALA A 116 14.34 -8.27 3.04
CA ALA A 116 13.03 -8.90 3.03
C ALA A 116 13.05 -10.29 2.34
N GLU A 117 13.72 -10.41 1.20
CA GLU A 117 13.92 -11.72 0.54
C GLU A 117 14.68 -12.71 1.43
N GLU A 118 15.68 -12.25 2.19
CA GLU A 118 16.46 -13.10 3.12
C GLU A 118 15.60 -13.67 4.24
N TYR A 119 14.54 -12.95 4.65
CA TYR A 119 13.55 -13.42 5.63
C TYR A 119 12.32 -14.09 5.01
N GLY A 120 12.35 -14.35 3.70
CA GLY A 120 11.30 -15.07 2.98
C GLY A 120 10.10 -14.24 2.51
N ILE A 121 10.16 -12.92 2.64
CA ILE A 121 9.18 -12.03 2.00
C ILE A 121 9.52 -11.95 0.51
N ASN A 122 8.62 -12.43 -0.33
CA ASN A 122 8.88 -12.53 -1.77
C ASN A 122 8.09 -11.51 -2.62
N THR A 123 7.34 -10.61 -1.99
CA THR A 123 6.46 -9.68 -2.70
C THR A 123 6.47 -8.30 -2.05
N VAL A 124 6.53 -7.25 -2.87
CA VAL A 124 6.32 -5.86 -2.47
C VAL A 124 5.02 -5.31 -3.05
N CYS A 125 4.24 -4.59 -2.26
CA CYS A 125 3.04 -3.88 -2.72
C CYS A 125 3.28 -2.37 -2.63
N ILE A 126 3.20 -1.68 -3.79
CA ILE A 126 3.61 -0.28 -3.90
C ILE A 126 2.77 0.46 -4.95
N HIS A 127 2.67 1.78 -4.86
CA HIS A 127 2.06 2.59 -5.91
C HIS A 127 3.10 3.05 -6.96
N ALA A 128 2.66 3.17 -8.21
CA ALA A 128 3.52 3.58 -9.30
C ALA A 128 3.80 5.09 -9.25
N GLY A 129 5.01 5.45 -8.83
CA GLY A 129 5.54 6.79 -9.08
C GLY A 129 6.70 6.70 -10.09
N PRO A 130 7.06 7.76 -10.79
CA PRO A 130 8.08 7.72 -11.83
C PRO A 130 9.41 7.07 -11.38
N GLY A 131 9.88 7.40 -10.20
CA GLY A 131 11.10 6.82 -9.64
C GLY A 131 10.93 5.39 -9.12
N VAL A 132 9.73 5.02 -8.68
CA VAL A 132 9.44 3.70 -8.11
C VAL A 132 9.56 2.60 -9.16
N VAL A 133 8.91 2.79 -10.30
CA VAL A 133 8.96 1.83 -11.41
C VAL A 133 10.41 1.59 -11.86
N SER A 134 11.19 2.66 -11.98
CA SER A 134 12.62 2.57 -12.31
C SER A 134 13.42 1.85 -11.21
N CYS A 135 13.15 2.11 -9.95
CA CYS A 135 13.79 1.45 -8.81
C CYS A 135 13.54 -0.05 -8.81
N LEU A 136 12.30 -0.50 -9.04
CA LEU A 136 11.95 -1.92 -9.15
C LEU A 136 12.65 -2.58 -10.33
N LYS A 137 12.66 -1.92 -11.50
CA LYS A 137 13.35 -2.42 -12.69
C LYS A 137 14.85 -2.61 -12.45
N GLU A 138 15.50 -1.64 -11.84
CA GLU A 138 16.93 -1.73 -11.50
C GLU A 138 17.19 -2.79 -10.43
N TYR A 139 16.32 -2.97 -9.45
CA TYR A 139 16.44 -4.03 -8.48
C TYR A 139 16.47 -5.41 -9.13
N LYS A 140 15.52 -5.68 -10.05
CA LYS A 140 15.46 -6.94 -10.82
C LYS A 140 16.69 -7.13 -11.71
N LYS A 141 17.14 -6.08 -12.39
CA LYS A 141 18.37 -6.10 -13.21
C LYS A 141 19.61 -6.47 -12.40
N ARG A 142 19.67 -6.07 -11.13
CA ARG A 142 20.76 -6.42 -10.20
C ARG A 142 20.66 -7.83 -9.60
N GLY A 143 19.67 -8.63 -10.00
CA GLY A 143 19.45 -10.00 -9.53
C GLY A 143 18.51 -10.12 -8.33
N GLY A 144 17.71 -9.08 -8.02
CA GLY A 144 16.60 -9.19 -7.08
C GLY A 144 15.46 -10.00 -7.64
N THR A 145 14.79 -10.78 -6.80
CA THR A 145 13.72 -11.72 -7.19
C THR A 145 12.36 -11.37 -6.62
N ILE A 146 12.27 -10.32 -5.81
CA ILE A 146 11.02 -9.89 -5.19
C ILE A 146 9.97 -9.57 -6.26
N GLN A 147 8.79 -10.17 -6.15
CA GLN A 147 7.63 -9.89 -6.99
C GLN A 147 7.03 -8.53 -6.62
N SER A 148 6.31 -7.90 -7.53
CA SER A 148 5.70 -6.60 -7.30
C SER A 148 4.22 -6.59 -7.66
N ILE A 149 3.40 -6.08 -6.73
CA ILE A 149 1.98 -5.77 -6.92
C ILE A 149 1.87 -4.25 -6.91
N VAL A 150 1.53 -3.65 -8.04
CA VAL A 150 1.63 -2.19 -8.24
C VAL A 150 0.29 -1.57 -8.62
N CYS A 151 -0.05 -0.41 -8.05
CA CYS A 151 -1.16 0.38 -8.56
C CYS A 151 -0.67 1.50 -9.48
N PRO A 152 -1.16 1.56 -10.72
CA PRO A 152 -1.03 2.74 -11.58
C PRO A 152 -1.68 3.95 -10.91
N THR A 153 -1.06 5.13 -11.00
CA THR A 153 -1.51 6.34 -10.32
C THR A 153 -1.96 7.45 -11.26
N ALA A 154 -1.86 7.25 -12.58
CA ALA A 154 -2.39 8.21 -13.53
C ALA A 154 -3.92 8.36 -13.40
N PRO A 155 -4.47 9.57 -13.61
CA PRO A 155 -5.89 9.82 -13.52
C PRO A 155 -6.72 8.90 -14.43
N ILE A 156 -7.83 8.40 -13.91
CA ILE A 156 -8.79 7.60 -14.67
C ILE A 156 -9.84 8.55 -15.23
N LYS A 157 -9.71 8.87 -16.52
CA LYS A 157 -10.65 9.67 -17.30
C LYS A 157 -11.49 8.77 -18.21
N GLU A 158 -12.48 9.34 -18.89
CA GLU A 158 -13.36 8.60 -19.81
C GLU A 158 -12.61 7.92 -20.98
N ASP A 159 -11.53 8.50 -21.48
CA ASP A 159 -10.69 7.94 -22.54
C ASP A 159 -9.75 6.83 -22.06
N LEU A 160 -9.43 6.80 -20.78
CA LEU A 160 -8.46 5.89 -20.14
C LEU A 160 -7.03 5.96 -20.69
N GLU A 161 -6.67 6.95 -21.51
CA GLU A 161 -5.38 6.98 -22.21
C GLU A 161 -4.22 7.05 -21.22
N ASP A 162 -4.22 8.06 -20.33
CA ASP A 162 -3.17 8.24 -19.31
C ASP A 162 -3.06 7.02 -18.39
N PHE A 163 -4.21 6.45 -17.99
CA PHE A 163 -4.25 5.28 -17.12
C PHE A 163 -3.69 4.03 -17.80
N THR A 164 -4.05 3.82 -19.08
CA THR A 164 -3.53 2.71 -19.89
C THR A 164 -2.01 2.80 -20.04
N GLU A 165 -1.49 4.00 -20.30
CA GLU A 165 -0.05 4.22 -20.40
C GLU A 165 0.66 3.95 -19.07
N SER A 166 0.07 4.39 -17.96
CA SER A 166 0.58 4.08 -16.61
C SER A 166 0.64 2.58 -16.33
N CYS A 167 -0.38 1.82 -16.75
CA CYS A 167 -0.37 0.36 -16.67
C CYS A 167 0.76 -0.23 -17.52
N ARG A 168 0.92 0.23 -18.77
CA ARG A 168 1.98 -0.25 -19.67
C ARG A 168 3.37 -0.04 -19.08
N LEU A 169 3.65 1.14 -18.53
CA LEU A 169 4.93 1.43 -17.90
C LEU A 169 5.23 0.49 -16.72
N CYS A 170 4.22 0.10 -15.94
CA CYS A 170 4.37 -0.90 -14.90
C CYS A 170 4.75 -2.27 -15.47
N ILE A 171 4.04 -2.72 -16.51
CA ILE A 171 4.28 -4.02 -17.15
C ILE A 171 5.66 -4.07 -17.83
N ASP A 172 6.06 -3.00 -18.52
CA ASP A 172 7.38 -2.90 -19.16
C ASP A 172 8.54 -2.88 -18.15
N ALA A 173 8.24 -2.56 -16.90
CA ALA A 173 9.19 -2.69 -15.78
C ALA A 173 9.21 -4.08 -15.16
N GLY A 174 8.38 -5.01 -15.63
CA GLY A 174 8.30 -6.39 -15.14
C GLY A 174 7.47 -6.52 -13.87
N VAL A 175 6.44 -5.69 -13.68
CA VAL A 175 5.48 -5.84 -12.57
C VAL A 175 4.62 -7.09 -12.79
N GLU A 176 4.45 -7.90 -11.75
CA GLU A 176 3.76 -9.20 -11.84
C GLU A 176 2.26 -9.12 -11.62
N ALA A 177 1.76 -8.11 -10.92
CA ALA A 177 0.31 -7.89 -10.72
C ALA A 177 -0.01 -6.40 -10.63
N LEU A 178 -1.20 -6.03 -11.10
CA LEU A 178 -1.73 -4.67 -10.97
C LEU A 178 -2.89 -4.65 -9.96
N TYR A 179 -3.16 -3.48 -9.38
CA TYR A 179 -4.40 -3.27 -8.63
C TYR A 179 -4.96 -1.87 -8.83
N LEU A 180 -6.28 -1.75 -8.86
CA LEU A 180 -6.95 -0.46 -8.85
C LEU A 180 -6.67 0.21 -7.50
N TRP A 181 -6.05 1.37 -7.53
CA TRP A 181 -5.66 2.11 -6.32
C TRP A 181 -6.87 2.40 -5.42
N GLY A 182 -6.72 2.27 -4.10
CA GLY A 182 -7.82 2.43 -3.15
C GLY A 182 -8.54 3.78 -3.24
N VAL A 183 -7.82 4.85 -3.56
CA VAL A 183 -8.42 6.17 -3.82
C VAL A 183 -9.35 6.13 -5.03
N PHE A 184 -8.94 5.48 -6.11
CA PHE A 184 -9.78 5.32 -7.29
C PHE A 184 -10.95 4.35 -7.05
N GLY A 185 -10.71 3.27 -6.29
CA GLY A 185 -11.78 2.38 -5.87
C GLY A 185 -12.90 3.13 -5.15
N ASP A 186 -12.52 3.95 -4.16
CA ASP A 186 -13.45 4.73 -3.36
C ASP A 186 -14.14 5.87 -4.14
N GLN A 187 -13.54 6.37 -5.22
CA GLN A 187 -14.12 7.45 -6.04
C GLN A 187 -15.01 6.92 -7.17
N LEU A 188 -14.67 5.78 -7.74
CA LEU A 188 -15.28 5.31 -9.00
C LEU A 188 -16.39 4.29 -8.79
N PHE A 189 -16.58 3.70 -7.61
CA PHE A 189 -17.63 2.67 -7.44
C PHE A 189 -19.04 3.22 -7.64
N GLU A 190 -19.24 4.55 -7.60
CA GLU A 190 -20.48 5.22 -8.00
C GLU A 190 -20.57 5.49 -9.51
N GLN A 191 -19.54 5.14 -10.28
CA GLN A 191 -19.46 5.23 -11.74
C GLN A 191 -19.18 3.83 -12.33
N PRO A 192 -20.18 2.91 -12.32
CA PRO A 192 -19.99 1.49 -12.62
C PRO A 192 -19.30 1.18 -13.94
N ASP A 193 -19.64 1.91 -14.99
CA ASP A 193 -19.10 1.68 -16.33
C ASP A 193 -17.62 2.08 -16.42
N LEU A 194 -17.24 3.22 -15.84
CA LEU A 194 -15.86 3.68 -15.81
C LEU A 194 -15.01 2.75 -14.93
N PHE A 195 -15.55 2.33 -13.78
CA PHE A 195 -14.89 1.36 -12.90
C PHE A 195 -14.61 0.04 -13.63
N LYS A 196 -15.62 -0.53 -14.29
CA LYS A 196 -15.50 -1.78 -15.08
C LYS A 196 -14.47 -1.64 -16.20
N ARG A 197 -14.48 -0.53 -16.91
CA ARG A 197 -13.53 -0.24 -17.98
C ARG A 197 -12.10 -0.14 -17.45
N ALA A 198 -11.88 0.55 -16.33
CA ALA A 198 -10.56 0.66 -15.71
C ALA A 198 -10.01 -0.72 -15.29
N VAL A 199 -10.83 -1.56 -14.65
CA VAL A 199 -10.42 -2.92 -14.28
C VAL A 199 -10.13 -3.77 -15.52
N ASN A 200 -10.98 -3.70 -16.54
CA ASN A 200 -10.77 -4.44 -17.80
C ASN A 200 -9.51 -3.98 -18.54
N THR A 201 -9.17 -2.69 -18.48
CA THR A 201 -7.91 -2.17 -19.02
C THR A 201 -6.71 -2.83 -18.34
N MET A 202 -6.69 -2.93 -17.00
CA MET A 202 -5.62 -3.64 -16.30
C MET A 202 -5.56 -5.12 -16.68
N LEU A 203 -6.71 -5.81 -16.75
CA LEU A 203 -6.81 -7.23 -17.15
C LEU A 203 -6.30 -7.49 -18.57
N SER A 204 -6.40 -6.51 -19.48
CA SER A 204 -5.93 -6.66 -20.86
C SER A 204 -4.41 -6.82 -20.97
N PHE A 205 -3.65 -6.51 -19.93
CA PHE A 205 -2.21 -6.75 -19.89
C PHE A 205 -1.83 -8.19 -19.50
N GLY A 206 -2.81 -9.06 -19.18
CA GLY A 206 -2.58 -10.47 -18.94
C GLY A 206 -1.93 -10.81 -17.59
N VAL A 207 -1.97 -9.90 -16.63
CA VAL A 207 -1.48 -10.11 -15.26
C VAL A 207 -2.65 -10.17 -14.27
N PRO A 208 -2.47 -10.76 -13.08
CA PRO A 208 -3.46 -10.70 -12.01
C PRO A 208 -3.83 -9.26 -11.65
N VAL A 209 -5.12 -9.03 -11.39
CA VAL A 209 -5.65 -7.69 -11.10
C VAL A 209 -6.41 -7.67 -9.77
N GLY A 210 -6.00 -6.79 -8.86
CA GLY A 210 -6.70 -6.53 -7.61
C GLY A 210 -7.55 -5.26 -7.64
N VAL A 211 -8.45 -5.16 -6.67
CA VAL A 211 -9.16 -3.92 -6.33
C VAL A 211 -8.82 -3.53 -4.90
N ALA A 212 -8.30 -2.31 -4.72
CA ALA A 212 -8.09 -1.76 -3.39
C ALA A 212 -9.22 -0.79 -2.99
N ALA A 213 -9.50 -0.72 -1.71
CA ALA A 213 -10.52 0.19 -1.16
C ALA A 213 -10.28 0.52 0.31
N HIS A 214 -10.67 1.73 0.71
CA HIS A 214 -10.84 2.09 2.12
C HIS A 214 -12.31 1.93 2.52
N ASN A 215 -13.25 2.27 1.63
CA ASN A 215 -14.68 2.06 1.83
C ASN A 215 -15.07 0.58 1.57
N LEU A 216 -15.81 -0.02 2.51
CA LEU A 216 -16.29 -1.40 2.35
C LEU A 216 -17.31 -1.55 1.21
N ALA A 217 -18.09 -0.50 0.94
CA ALA A 217 -19.07 -0.48 -0.15
C ALA A 217 -18.46 -0.81 -1.53
N VAL A 218 -17.16 -0.54 -1.74
CA VAL A 218 -16.46 -0.92 -2.97
C VAL A 218 -16.39 -2.43 -3.13
N VAL A 219 -16.11 -3.18 -2.05
CA VAL A 219 -16.08 -4.65 -2.09
C VAL A 219 -17.49 -5.20 -2.34
N GLU A 220 -18.49 -4.68 -1.62
CA GLU A 220 -19.90 -5.05 -1.82
C GLU A 220 -20.38 -4.75 -3.24
N PHE A 221 -19.97 -3.61 -3.81
CA PHE A 221 -20.20 -3.25 -5.22
C PHE A 221 -19.55 -4.25 -6.16
N CYS A 222 -18.27 -4.55 -5.97
CA CYS A 222 -17.54 -5.47 -6.86
C CYS A 222 -18.16 -6.87 -6.89
N GLU A 223 -18.57 -7.40 -5.73
CA GLU A 223 -19.22 -8.70 -5.65
C GLU A 223 -20.63 -8.68 -6.29
N ARG A 224 -21.43 -7.65 -6.02
CA ARG A 224 -22.76 -7.47 -6.64
C ARG A 224 -22.68 -7.34 -8.15
N GLU A 225 -21.77 -6.53 -8.66
CA GLU A 225 -21.58 -6.26 -10.09
C GLU A 225 -20.71 -7.32 -10.79
N ARG A 226 -20.23 -8.33 -10.05
CA ARG A 226 -19.36 -9.40 -10.55
C ARG A 226 -18.13 -8.86 -11.27
N ILE A 227 -17.45 -7.87 -10.65
CA ILE A 227 -16.21 -7.31 -11.18
C ILE A 227 -15.16 -8.43 -11.28
N ARG A 228 -14.49 -8.50 -12.43
CA ARG A 228 -13.45 -9.50 -12.71
C ARG A 228 -12.12 -9.07 -12.08
N ASN A 229 -12.01 -9.19 -10.77
CA ASN A 229 -10.76 -9.00 -10.05
C ASN A 229 -10.32 -10.31 -9.37
N ASP A 230 -9.01 -10.53 -9.26
CA ASP A 230 -8.45 -11.76 -8.72
C ASP A 230 -8.29 -11.70 -7.20
N PHE A 231 -8.17 -10.53 -6.60
CA PHE A 231 -7.98 -10.32 -5.16
C PHE A 231 -8.46 -8.95 -4.73
N TYR A 232 -8.57 -8.77 -3.40
CA TYR A 232 -8.87 -7.49 -2.78
C TYR A 232 -7.71 -7.02 -1.89
N LEU A 233 -7.41 -5.71 -1.95
CA LEU A 233 -6.68 -5.01 -0.89
C LEU A 233 -7.69 -4.17 -0.10
N LYS A 234 -7.87 -4.46 1.19
CA LYS A 234 -8.84 -3.72 2.00
C LYS A 234 -8.24 -3.28 3.32
N THR A 235 -8.42 -2.00 3.66
CA THR A 235 -8.05 -1.49 4.99
C THR A 235 -8.75 -2.31 6.07
N PHE A 236 -7.98 -2.76 7.06
CA PHE A 236 -8.55 -3.57 8.13
C PHE A 236 -7.76 -3.41 9.43
N HIS A 237 -8.39 -2.95 10.48
CA HIS A 237 -7.86 -2.86 11.83
C HIS A 237 -8.99 -2.75 12.84
N HIS A 238 -8.78 -3.14 14.11
CA HIS A 238 -9.73 -2.89 15.17
C HIS A 238 -9.76 -1.39 15.56
N ARG A 239 -10.71 -1.03 16.43
CA ARG A 239 -10.86 0.35 16.94
C ARG A 239 -10.48 0.49 18.43
N ASN A 240 -9.83 -0.51 19.00
CA ASN A 240 -9.41 -0.48 20.39
C ASN A 240 -8.00 0.13 20.52
N TYR A 241 -7.90 1.45 20.25
CA TYR A 241 -6.71 2.24 20.47
C TYR A 241 -7.08 3.72 20.77
N PRO A 242 -6.25 4.47 21.53
CA PRO A 242 -6.64 5.78 22.08
C PRO A 242 -7.07 6.81 21.03
N SER A 243 -6.47 6.80 19.84
CA SER A 243 -6.76 7.76 18.76
C SER A 243 -7.85 7.31 17.78
N ALA A 244 -8.54 6.19 18.02
CA ALA A 244 -9.51 5.62 17.09
C ALA A 244 -10.69 6.55 16.73
N ASN A 245 -11.05 7.47 17.63
CA ASN A 245 -12.14 8.42 17.43
C ASN A 245 -11.65 9.85 17.12
N LEU A 246 -10.35 10.03 16.92
CA LEU A 246 -9.78 11.30 16.56
C LEU A 246 -9.65 11.41 15.03
N ASN A 247 -9.75 12.63 14.52
CA ASN A 247 -9.57 12.88 13.08
C ASN A 247 -8.07 12.92 12.73
N TYR A 248 -7.41 11.79 12.88
CA TYR A 248 -6.02 11.59 12.49
C TYR A 248 -5.93 10.68 11.27
N ASP A 249 -4.82 10.70 10.59
CA ASP A 249 -4.45 9.78 9.52
C ASP A 249 -4.18 8.36 10.06
N SER A 250 -5.20 7.76 10.68
CA SER A 250 -5.17 6.42 11.29
C SER A 250 -6.51 5.69 11.28
N SER A 251 -7.61 6.40 11.12
CA SER A 251 -8.98 5.83 11.20
C SER A 251 -9.49 5.43 9.82
N TRP A 252 -9.05 4.26 9.33
CA TRP A 252 -9.36 3.78 7.99
C TRP A 252 -10.40 2.66 7.95
N CYS A 253 -10.76 2.07 9.09
CA CYS A 253 -11.72 1.00 9.22
C CYS A 253 -12.75 1.36 10.28
N ASP A 254 -13.92 1.83 9.85
CA ASP A 254 -14.95 2.35 10.77
C ASP A 254 -15.75 1.25 11.46
N ASN A 255 -15.97 0.12 10.79
CA ASN A 255 -16.74 -1.02 11.30
C ASN A 255 -16.04 -2.32 10.92
N PRO A 256 -15.05 -2.76 11.70
CA PRO A 256 -14.29 -3.98 11.42
C PRO A 256 -15.13 -5.25 11.44
N GLU A 257 -16.16 -5.34 12.29
CA GLU A 257 -17.07 -6.49 12.39
C GLU A 257 -17.83 -6.65 11.07
N LYS A 258 -18.29 -5.56 10.47
CA LYS A 258 -18.96 -5.59 9.17
C LYS A 258 -18.00 -6.03 8.06
N HIS A 259 -16.73 -5.67 8.14
CA HIS A 259 -15.72 -6.17 7.19
C HIS A 259 -15.60 -7.69 7.27
N VAL A 260 -15.52 -8.24 8.48
CA VAL A 260 -15.45 -9.69 8.68
C VAL A 260 -16.70 -10.38 8.12
N GLU A 261 -17.90 -9.83 8.37
CA GLU A 261 -19.15 -10.36 7.83
C GLU A 261 -19.16 -10.38 6.30
N VAL A 262 -18.75 -9.27 5.64
CA VAL A 262 -18.71 -9.20 4.18
C VAL A 262 -17.68 -10.18 3.63
N PHE A 263 -16.46 -10.18 4.16
CA PHE A 263 -15.40 -11.06 3.67
C PHE A 263 -15.64 -12.53 3.98
N SER A 264 -16.50 -12.88 4.95
CA SER A 264 -16.91 -14.28 5.17
C SER A 264 -17.62 -14.90 3.96
N LYS A 265 -18.17 -14.06 3.07
CA LYS A 265 -18.91 -14.45 1.85
C LYS A 265 -18.08 -14.26 0.57
N VAL A 266 -16.95 -13.59 0.64
CA VAL A 266 -16.08 -13.32 -0.50
C VAL A 266 -15.12 -14.47 -0.73
N GLU A 267 -15.18 -15.08 -1.92
CA GLU A 267 -14.37 -16.25 -2.32
C GLU A 267 -13.12 -15.85 -3.12
N LYS A 268 -12.53 -14.71 -2.80
CA LYS A 268 -11.28 -14.21 -3.39
C LYS A 268 -10.26 -13.94 -2.28
N PRO A 269 -8.96 -14.02 -2.57
CA PRO A 269 -7.92 -13.64 -1.64
C PRO A 269 -8.10 -12.22 -1.11
N TRP A 270 -7.96 -12.07 0.22
CA TRP A 270 -8.03 -10.80 0.91
C TRP A 270 -6.66 -10.42 1.47
N ILE A 271 -6.09 -9.35 0.92
CA ILE A 271 -4.89 -8.72 1.44
C ILE A 271 -5.33 -7.57 2.34
N ALA A 272 -5.06 -7.68 3.64
CA ALA A 272 -5.32 -6.58 4.58
C ALA A 272 -4.17 -5.57 4.53
N TYR A 273 -4.49 -4.27 4.58
CA TYR A 273 -3.48 -3.22 4.66
C TYR A 273 -3.89 -2.11 5.64
N LYS A 274 -2.95 -1.24 6.04
CA LYS A 274 -3.10 -0.23 7.10
C LYS A 274 -3.46 -0.83 8.46
N VAL A 275 -3.07 -2.07 8.70
CA VAL A 275 -3.50 -2.87 9.85
C VAL A 275 -3.02 -2.33 11.20
N MET A 276 -1.94 -1.57 11.21
CA MET A 276 -1.41 -0.90 12.42
C MET A 276 -2.05 0.48 12.69
N ALA A 277 -3.06 0.91 11.92
CA ALA A 277 -3.69 2.23 12.07
C ALA A 277 -2.64 3.36 12.21
N ALA A 278 -1.70 3.44 11.25
CA ALA A 278 -0.58 4.39 11.26
C ALA A 278 0.29 4.34 12.54
N GLY A 279 0.57 3.13 13.03
CA GLY A 279 1.39 2.90 14.22
C GLY A 279 0.65 3.12 15.54
N ALA A 280 -0.68 3.27 15.53
CA ALA A 280 -1.48 3.34 16.74
C ALA A 280 -1.72 1.96 17.37
N ILE A 281 -1.63 0.90 16.57
CA ILE A 281 -1.77 -0.50 16.99
C ILE A 281 -0.40 -1.16 16.89
N PRO A 282 0.08 -1.81 17.96
CA PRO A 282 1.36 -2.53 17.93
C PRO A 282 1.36 -3.65 16.87
N PRO A 283 2.50 -3.98 16.24
CA PRO A 283 2.61 -5.00 15.20
C PRO A 283 1.98 -6.34 15.56
N ARG A 284 2.31 -6.89 16.74
CA ARG A 284 1.76 -8.17 17.22
C ARG A 284 0.24 -8.17 17.29
N ASP A 285 -0.35 -7.13 17.84
CA ASP A 285 -1.80 -7.00 17.99
C ASP A 285 -2.48 -6.86 16.61
N ALA A 286 -1.93 -6.03 15.75
CA ALA A 286 -2.39 -5.85 14.38
C ALA A 286 -2.39 -7.18 13.59
N LEU A 287 -1.31 -7.95 13.66
CA LEU A 287 -1.17 -9.24 12.96
C LEU A 287 -2.16 -10.27 13.52
N ASN A 288 -2.23 -10.42 14.85
CA ASN A 288 -3.15 -11.33 15.50
C ASN A 288 -4.60 -11.03 15.11
N TYR A 289 -5.00 -9.76 15.19
CA TYR A 289 -6.35 -9.34 14.81
C TYR A 289 -6.65 -9.63 13.34
N THR A 290 -5.72 -9.29 12.45
CA THR A 290 -5.86 -9.44 11.01
C THR A 290 -6.08 -10.89 10.59
N PHE A 291 -5.24 -11.79 11.04
CA PHE A 291 -5.30 -13.19 10.61
C PHE A 291 -6.39 -14.00 11.31
N THR A 292 -6.66 -13.75 12.59
CA THR A 292 -7.78 -14.38 13.31
C THR A 292 -9.13 -14.05 12.66
N ASN A 293 -9.27 -12.83 12.11
CA ASN A 293 -10.50 -12.37 11.47
C ASN A 293 -10.57 -12.65 9.95
N GLY A 294 -9.64 -13.43 9.41
CA GLY A 294 -9.83 -14.09 8.13
C GLY A 294 -9.09 -13.45 6.93
N ALA A 295 -8.24 -12.44 7.11
CA ALA A 295 -7.38 -11.98 6.02
C ALA A 295 -6.42 -13.10 5.57
N ASP A 296 -6.11 -13.17 4.28
CA ASP A 296 -5.24 -14.20 3.73
C ASP A 296 -3.78 -13.75 3.69
N PHE A 297 -3.58 -12.45 3.48
CA PHE A 297 -2.27 -11.81 3.40
C PHE A 297 -2.33 -10.47 4.12
N VAL A 298 -1.16 -9.94 4.44
CA VAL A 298 -1.03 -8.58 4.99
C VAL A 298 0.02 -7.77 4.22
N VAL A 299 -0.29 -6.52 3.86
CA VAL A 299 0.72 -5.53 3.47
C VAL A 299 1.19 -4.82 4.72
N PHE A 300 2.47 -4.94 5.00
CA PHE A 300 3.09 -4.43 6.22
C PHE A 300 4.22 -3.46 5.86
N GLY A 301 4.07 -2.18 6.22
CA GLY A 301 5.12 -1.17 6.02
C GLY A 301 6.15 -1.29 7.12
N MET A 302 7.42 -1.51 6.76
CA MET A 302 8.50 -1.67 7.71
C MET A 302 9.80 -1.07 7.15
N PHE A 303 10.65 -0.58 8.03
CA PHE A 303 12.03 -0.28 7.72
C PHE A 303 12.88 -1.56 7.77
N ASP A 304 14.09 -1.51 7.25
CA ASP A 304 15.01 -2.67 7.24
C ASP A 304 15.26 -3.25 8.64
N TYR A 305 15.41 -2.42 9.65
CA TYR A 305 15.65 -2.84 11.04
C TYR A 305 14.42 -3.47 11.73
N GLU A 306 13.23 -3.39 11.14
CA GLU A 306 11.99 -3.99 11.67
C GLU A 306 11.71 -5.37 11.06
N ILE A 307 12.32 -5.71 9.91
CA ILE A 307 12.02 -6.93 9.13
C ILE A 307 12.17 -8.21 9.95
N ASP A 308 13.24 -8.33 10.75
CA ASP A 308 13.49 -9.52 11.58
C ASP A 308 12.36 -9.71 12.62
N GLU A 309 12.04 -8.67 13.35
CA GLU A 309 11.00 -8.73 14.36
C GLU A 309 9.62 -8.99 13.74
N ASP A 310 9.25 -8.24 12.71
CA ASP A 310 7.91 -8.33 12.10
C ASP A 310 7.68 -9.69 11.44
N THR A 311 8.68 -10.26 10.79
CA THR A 311 8.58 -11.62 10.21
C THR A 311 8.45 -12.70 11.28
N ARG A 312 9.17 -12.56 12.39
CA ARG A 312 9.04 -13.46 13.55
C ARG A 312 7.63 -13.34 14.16
N LEU A 313 7.13 -12.12 14.36
CA LEU A 313 5.77 -11.88 14.88
C LEU A 313 4.70 -12.50 13.99
N LEU A 314 4.85 -12.41 12.66
CA LEU A 314 3.91 -13.05 11.75
C LEU A 314 3.94 -14.57 11.88
N ASN A 315 5.14 -15.19 11.90
CA ASN A 315 5.26 -16.63 12.05
C ASN A 315 4.63 -17.13 13.36
N GLU A 316 4.84 -16.39 14.46
CA GLU A 316 4.18 -16.67 15.74
C GLU A 316 2.65 -16.53 15.63
N THR A 317 2.15 -15.50 14.95
CA THR A 317 0.72 -15.28 14.71
C THR A 317 0.09 -16.44 13.93
N LEU A 318 0.71 -16.86 12.83
CA LEU A 318 0.21 -17.95 12.00
C LEU A 318 0.21 -19.31 12.72
N ALA A 319 1.00 -19.45 13.78
CA ALA A 319 1.02 -20.63 14.64
C ALA A 319 -0.11 -20.65 15.70
N LEU A 320 -0.81 -19.55 15.94
CA LEU A 320 -1.89 -19.46 16.92
C LEU A 320 -3.07 -20.36 16.55
N ASP A 321 -3.67 -20.98 17.55
CA ASP A 321 -4.88 -21.81 17.37
C ASP A 321 -6.07 -21.00 16.86
N SER A 322 -6.20 -19.73 17.25
CA SER A 322 -7.24 -18.82 16.75
C SER A 322 -7.11 -18.55 15.24
N VAL A 323 -5.91 -18.55 14.69
CA VAL A 323 -5.64 -18.38 13.26
C VAL A 323 -5.83 -19.69 12.50
N LYS A 324 -5.35 -20.82 13.06
CA LYS A 324 -5.52 -22.15 12.45
C LYS A 324 -6.99 -22.57 12.36
N ASN A 325 -7.78 -22.21 13.37
CA ASN A 325 -9.20 -22.56 13.49
C ASN A 325 -10.14 -21.39 13.14
N ARG A 326 -9.66 -20.37 12.41
CA ARG A 326 -10.45 -19.22 12.00
C ARG A 326 -11.66 -19.62 11.17
N THR A 327 -12.76 -18.86 11.26
CA THR A 327 -14.02 -19.18 10.59
C THR A 327 -13.92 -19.09 9.07
N ARG A 328 -13.29 -18.02 8.56
CA ARG A 328 -13.09 -17.88 7.11
C ARG A 328 -11.96 -18.79 6.66
N LYS A 329 -12.24 -19.70 5.71
CA LYS A 329 -11.19 -20.52 5.09
C LYS A 329 -10.15 -19.65 4.39
N TRP A 330 -8.96 -20.21 4.16
CA TRP A 330 -7.93 -19.56 3.35
C TRP A 330 -8.33 -19.54 1.88
N PHE A 331 -8.15 -18.38 1.24
CA PHE A 331 -8.25 -18.23 -0.21
C PHE A 331 -6.85 -17.80 -0.70
N GLY A 332 -6.12 -18.73 -1.28
CA GLY A 332 -4.76 -18.47 -1.71
C GLY A 332 -3.71 -19.27 -0.97
#